data_4dc28fccf4c38730a5e287ba36363589
#
_entry.id   4dc28fccf4c38730a5e287ba36363589
#
_cell.length_a   1.000
_cell.length_b   1.000
_cell.length_c   1.000
_cell.angle_alpha   90.00
_cell.angle_beta   90.00
_cell.angle_gamma   90.00
#
_symmetry.space_group_name_H-M   'P 1'
#
loop_
_entity.id
_entity.type
_entity.pdbx_description
1 polymer ?
#
loop_
_entity_poly.entity_id
_entity_poly.type
_entity_poly.pdbx_seq_one_letter_code
_entity_poly.pdbx_strand_id
1 'polypeptide(L)'
;MQCHTLYGEGGKVGPDITGANRADIDYLMVNIVDPSAVIAKDYMVSLVSMKDDDVFTGIVAKEDDSTVSLTTESGVQVLQKSDIKEMRHSELSMMPEGLLTTLSRKELIDLVTYLRSTSQVPLPGGK
;
A
#
# COMPACT_ATOMS: atom_id res chain seq x y z
N MET A 1 8.66 1.63 8.41
CA MET A 1 7.72 1.22 7.34
C MET A 1 7.33 2.44 6.52
N GLN A 2 7.45 2.36 5.20
CA GLN A 2 7.12 3.51 4.32
C GLN A 2 5.65 3.52 3.90
N CYS A 3 5.05 2.36 3.70
CA CYS A 3 3.72 2.24 3.10
C CYS A 3 2.61 1.88 4.09
N HIS A 4 2.90 1.08 5.09
CA HIS A 4 1.91 0.60 6.05
C HIS A 4 2.05 1.23 7.42
N THR A 5 0.93 1.34 8.12
CA THR A 5 0.90 1.65 9.56
C THR A 5 0.82 0.34 10.35
N LEU A 6 1.61 0.25 11.43
CA LEU A 6 1.52 -0.81 12.44
C LEU A 6 1.65 -0.17 13.83
N TYR A 7 0.64 -0.39 14.68
CA TYR A 7 0.56 0.22 16.02
C TYR A 7 0.74 1.74 16.02
N GLY A 8 0.16 2.42 15.03
CA GLY A 8 0.20 3.88 14.90
C GLY A 8 1.47 4.45 14.26
N GLU A 9 2.46 3.62 13.93
CA GLU A 9 3.72 4.04 13.33
C GLU A 9 3.81 3.60 11.86
N GLY A 10 4.30 4.47 10.99
CA GLY A 10 4.55 4.17 9.58
C GLY A 10 3.79 5.04 8.59
N GLY A 11 3.77 4.60 7.33
CA GLY A 11 3.12 5.30 6.23
C GLY A 11 1.65 4.94 6.07
N LYS A 12 0.97 5.67 5.17
CA LYS A 12 -0.48 5.54 4.93
C LYS A 12 -0.81 5.25 3.45
N VAL A 13 0.16 4.86 2.66
CA VAL A 13 -0.06 4.48 1.25
C VAL A 13 -0.82 3.16 1.17
N GLY A 14 -0.38 2.19 1.96
CA GLY A 14 -1.06 0.91 2.13
C GLY A 14 -1.95 0.88 3.38
N PRO A 15 -2.65 -0.24 3.61
CA PRO A 15 -3.52 -0.38 4.77
C PRO A 15 -2.76 -0.36 6.10
N ASP A 16 -3.46 0.09 7.15
CA ASP A 16 -3.05 -0.17 8.53
C ASP A 16 -3.16 -1.66 8.80
N ILE A 17 -2.04 -2.30 9.08
CA ILE A 17 -1.97 -3.75 9.29
C ILE A 17 -2.06 -4.16 10.76
N THR A 18 -2.32 -3.22 11.67
CA THR A 18 -2.43 -3.52 13.10
C THR A 18 -3.48 -4.59 13.39
N GLY A 19 -4.64 -4.50 12.77
CA GLY A 19 -5.74 -5.45 12.91
C GLY A 19 -5.74 -6.63 11.92
N ALA A 20 -4.72 -6.74 11.05
CA ALA A 20 -4.63 -7.83 10.09
C ALA A 20 -4.32 -9.18 10.77
N ASN A 21 -4.61 -10.29 10.08
CA ASN A 21 -4.35 -11.65 10.59
C ASN A 21 -2.86 -12.01 10.58
N ARG A 22 -2.06 -11.21 11.27
CA ARG A 22 -0.59 -11.32 11.31
C ARG A 22 -0.06 -12.53 12.06
N ALA A 23 -0.89 -13.17 12.87
CA ALA A 23 -0.53 -14.42 13.54
C ALA A 23 -0.42 -15.61 12.56
N ASP A 24 -1.13 -15.54 11.44
CA ASP A 24 -1.12 -16.56 10.39
C ASP A 24 0.01 -16.30 9.41
N ILE A 25 1.00 -17.19 9.40
CA ILE A 25 2.17 -17.10 8.53
C ILE A 25 1.80 -17.24 7.05
N ASP A 26 0.86 -18.09 6.72
CA ASP A 26 0.41 -18.30 5.33
C ASP A 26 -0.27 -17.04 4.79
N TYR A 27 -1.09 -16.38 5.63
CA TYR A 27 -1.68 -15.08 5.28
C TYR A 27 -0.60 -14.02 5.00
N LEU A 28 0.41 -13.90 5.86
CA LEU A 28 1.51 -12.97 5.65
C LEU A 28 2.28 -13.28 4.36
N MET A 29 2.60 -14.55 4.13
CA MET A 29 3.39 -14.95 2.96
C MET A 29 2.64 -14.69 1.66
N VAL A 30 1.37 -15.04 1.56
CA VAL A 30 0.57 -14.78 0.35
C VAL A 30 0.54 -13.28 0.04
N ASN A 31 0.28 -12.44 1.04
CA ASN A 31 0.17 -10.99 0.82
C ASN A 31 1.51 -10.32 0.50
N ILE A 32 2.63 -10.86 0.96
CA ILE A 32 3.95 -10.27 0.71
C ILE A 32 4.59 -10.82 -0.57
N VAL A 33 4.47 -12.13 -0.82
CA VAL A 33 5.12 -12.80 -1.96
C VAL A 33 4.32 -12.61 -3.24
N ASP A 34 2.99 -12.65 -3.15
CA ASP A 34 2.08 -12.44 -4.28
C ASP A 34 1.05 -11.34 -3.98
N PRO A 35 1.51 -10.08 -3.88
CA PRO A 35 0.66 -8.97 -3.42
C PRO A 35 -0.49 -8.63 -4.37
N SER A 36 -0.45 -9.10 -5.60
CA SER A 36 -1.52 -8.88 -6.58
C SER A 36 -2.55 -10.03 -6.62
N ALA A 37 -2.34 -11.13 -5.89
CA ALA A 37 -3.27 -12.26 -5.87
C ALA A 37 -4.64 -11.89 -5.29
N VAL A 38 -4.65 -11.10 -4.20
CA VAL A 38 -5.88 -10.59 -3.58
C VAL A 38 -5.65 -9.13 -3.17
N ILE A 39 -6.36 -8.21 -3.81
CA ILE A 39 -6.28 -6.78 -3.52
C ILE A 39 -7.62 -6.34 -2.97
N ALA A 40 -7.62 -5.76 -1.76
CA ALA A 40 -8.83 -5.16 -1.19
C ALA A 40 -9.31 -4.01 -2.09
N LYS A 41 -10.62 -3.90 -2.29
CA LYS A 41 -11.24 -2.92 -3.19
C LYS A 41 -10.75 -1.49 -2.96
N ASP A 42 -10.61 -1.09 -1.69
CA ASP A 42 -10.19 0.26 -1.31
C ASP A 42 -8.69 0.53 -1.59
N TYR A 43 -7.94 -0.49 -1.98
CA TYR A 43 -6.51 -0.40 -2.30
C TYR A 43 -6.18 -0.78 -3.73
N MET A 44 -7.19 -0.91 -4.59
CA MET A 44 -6.98 -1.10 -6.03
C MET A 44 -6.35 0.14 -6.64
N VAL A 45 -5.32 -0.07 -7.44
CA VAL A 45 -4.63 1.01 -8.15
C VAL A 45 -5.48 1.48 -9.32
N SER A 46 -5.62 2.79 -9.47
CA SER A 46 -6.25 3.43 -10.60
C SER A 46 -5.21 4.08 -11.51
N LEU A 47 -5.40 3.93 -12.81
CA LEU A 47 -4.67 4.63 -13.85
C LEU A 47 -5.59 5.72 -14.40
N VAL A 48 -5.18 6.97 -14.24
CA VAL A 48 -5.96 8.14 -14.66
C VAL A 48 -5.23 8.84 -15.78
N SER A 49 -5.82 8.82 -16.98
CA SER A 49 -5.31 9.54 -18.15
C SER A 49 -6.02 10.88 -18.25
N MET A 50 -5.25 11.95 -18.32
CA MET A 50 -5.76 13.31 -18.44
C MET A 50 -5.92 13.71 -19.91
N LYS A 51 -6.71 14.74 -20.17
CA LYS A 51 -6.92 15.26 -21.53
C LYS A 51 -5.68 15.89 -22.15
N ASP A 52 -4.71 16.30 -21.33
CA ASP A 52 -3.40 16.80 -21.75
C ASP A 52 -2.33 15.70 -21.94
N ASP A 53 -2.76 14.42 -21.92
CA ASP A 53 -1.94 13.22 -22.04
C ASP A 53 -1.06 12.88 -20.81
N ASP A 54 -1.19 13.61 -19.71
CA ASP A 54 -0.59 13.21 -18.43
C ASP A 54 -1.28 11.94 -17.89
N VAL A 55 -0.50 11.10 -17.23
CA VAL A 55 -1.00 9.87 -16.61
C VAL A 55 -0.61 9.85 -15.13
N PHE A 56 -1.60 9.63 -14.28
CA PHE A 56 -1.41 9.46 -12.84
C PHE A 56 -1.76 8.02 -12.44
N THR A 57 -0.97 7.48 -11.53
CA THR A 57 -1.18 6.14 -10.98
C THR A 57 -1.24 6.25 -9.47
N GLY A 58 -2.31 5.75 -8.87
CA GLY A 58 -2.47 5.80 -7.42
C GLY A 58 -3.75 5.11 -6.94
N ILE A 59 -3.97 5.18 -5.64
CA ILE A 59 -5.17 4.64 -5.00
C ILE A 59 -6.14 5.79 -4.75
N VAL A 60 -7.40 5.62 -5.15
CA VAL A 60 -8.44 6.63 -4.90
C VAL A 60 -8.67 6.75 -3.39
N ALA A 61 -8.28 7.87 -2.82
CA ALA A 61 -8.47 8.18 -1.40
C ALA A 61 -9.84 8.85 -1.15
N LYS A 62 -10.26 9.70 -2.09
CA LYS A 62 -11.54 10.42 -2.02
C LYS A 62 -12.01 10.76 -3.42
N GLU A 63 -13.31 10.71 -3.62
CA GLU A 63 -13.97 11.12 -4.85
C GLU A 63 -15.23 11.90 -4.51
N ASP A 64 -15.43 13.04 -5.18
CA ASP A 64 -16.66 13.83 -5.12
C ASP A 64 -17.16 14.13 -6.54
N ASP A 65 -18.15 15.02 -6.67
CA ASP A 65 -18.77 15.32 -7.97
C ASP A 65 -17.81 15.98 -8.97
N SER A 66 -16.76 16.64 -8.48
CA SER A 66 -15.85 17.46 -9.31
C SER A 66 -14.40 17.01 -9.28
N THR A 67 -13.98 16.28 -8.25
CA THR A 67 -12.57 15.91 -8.06
C THR A 67 -12.37 14.43 -7.71
N VAL A 68 -11.18 13.93 -8.03
CA VAL A 68 -10.66 12.64 -7.57
C VAL A 68 -9.30 12.88 -6.89
N SER A 69 -9.15 12.40 -5.66
CA SER A 69 -7.89 12.46 -4.93
C SER A 69 -7.22 11.08 -4.98
N LEU A 70 -6.01 11.03 -5.53
CA LEU A 70 -5.19 9.82 -5.59
C LEU A 70 -4.07 9.88 -4.56
N THR A 71 -3.92 8.82 -3.77
CA THR A 71 -2.71 8.57 -2.99
C THR A 71 -1.67 7.93 -3.90
N THR A 72 -0.57 8.62 -4.12
CA THR A 72 0.56 8.15 -4.92
C THR A 72 1.80 7.96 -4.03
N GLU A 73 2.86 7.39 -4.57
CA GLU A 73 4.14 7.26 -3.84
C GLU A 73 4.72 8.61 -3.42
N SER A 74 4.44 9.67 -4.18
CA SER A 74 4.93 11.03 -3.91
C SER A 74 3.94 11.91 -3.13
N GLY A 75 2.81 11.36 -2.70
CA GLY A 75 1.79 12.07 -1.93
C GLY A 75 0.42 12.09 -2.60
N VAL A 76 -0.46 12.95 -2.10
CA VAL A 76 -1.83 13.05 -2.61
C VAL A 76 -1.90 13.99 -3.80
N GLN A 77 -2.48 13.53 -4.90
CA GLN A 77 -2.79 14.32 -6.09
C GLN A 77 -4.29 14.52 -6.21
N VAL A 78 -4.73 15.76 -6.35
CA VAL A 78 -6.13 16.11 -6.57
C VAL A 78 -6.34 16.45 -8.04
N LEU A 79 -7.19 15.67 -8.71
CA LEU A 79 -7.46 15.79 -10.14
C LEU A 79 -8.88 16.28 -10.37
N GLN A 80 -9.06 17.24 -11.29
CA GLN A 80 -10.39 17.70 -11.71
C GLN A 80 -11.00 16.68 -12.67
N LYS A 81 -12.21 16.21 -12.38
CA LYS A 81 -12.92 15.25 -13.25
C LYS A 81 -13.11 15.77 -14.67
N SER A 82 -13.29 17.08 -14.83
CA SER A 82 -13.41 17.73 -16.14
C SER A 82 -12.17 17.56 -17.02
N ASP A 83 -11.00 17.35 -16.42
CA ASP A 83 -9.73 17.20 -17.13
C ASP A 83 -9.34 15.73 -17.33
N ILE A 84 -10.10 14.79 -16.76
CA ILE A 84 -9.87 13.36 -16.91
C ILE A 84 -10.44 12.87 -18.24
N LYS A 85 -9.61 12.21 -19.03
CA LYS A 85 -10.00 11.53 -20.28
C LYS A 85 -10.51 10.12 -20.01
N GLU A 86 -9.81 9.35 -19.20
CA GLU A 86 -10.12 7.97 -18.86
C GLU A 86 -9.59 7.62 -17.47
N MET A 87 -10.35 6.81 -16.74
CA MET A 87 -9.90 6.21 -15.49
C MET A 87 -10.24 4.72 -15.50
N ARG A 88 -9.24 3.89 -15.21
CA ARG A 88 -9.40 2.42 -15.14
C ARG A 88 -8.63 1.85 -13.98
N HIS A 89 -9.08 0.71 -13.48
CA HIS A 89 -8.38 -0.03 -12.42
C HIS A 89 -7.29 -0.93 -13.00
N SER A 90 -6.18 -1.02 -12.28
CA SER A 90 -5.10 -1.97 -12.53
C SER A 90 -5.36 -3.27 -11.77
N GLU A 91 -4.97 -4.40 -12.33
CA GLU A 91 -4.95 -5.69 -11.65
C GLU A 91 -3.70 -5.87 -10.76
N LEU A 92 -2.75 -4.95 -10.85
CA LEU A 92 -1.52 -4.98 -10.08
C LEU A 92 -1.67 -4.18 -8.78
N SER A 93 -1.17 -4.74 -7.69
CA SER A 93 -1.04 -4.06 -6.41
C SER A 93 0.02 -2.95 -6.48
N MET A 94 -0.17 -1.88 -5.71
CA MET A 94 0.89 -0.90 -5.46
C MET A 94 2.04 -1.50 -4.62
N MET A 95 1.74 -2.53 -3.81
CA MET A 95 2.77 -3.29 -3.11
C MET A 95 3.56 -4.11 -4.14
N PRO A 96 4.87 -3.87 -4.29
CA PRO A 96 5.66 -4.55 -5.31
C PRO A 96 5.95 -6.00 -4.95
N GLU A 97 6.16 -6.83 -5.96
CA GLU A 97 6.70 -8.17 -5.79
C GLU A 97 8.19 -8.13 -5.42
N GLY A 98 8.69 -9.23 -4.86
CA GLY A 98 10.12 -9.40 -4.63
C GLY A 98 10.69 -8.66 -3.43
N LEU A 99 9.87 -8.12 -2.53
CA LEU A 99 10.33 -7.40 -1.34
C LEU A 99 11.24 -8.22 -0.42
N LEU A 100 11.05 -9.54 -0.38
CA LEU A 100 11.82 -10.44 0.48
C LEU A 100 13.11 -10.93 -0.15
N THR A 101 13.31 -10.74 -1.46
CA THR A 101 14.44 -11.34 -2.20
C THR A 101 15.81 -10.75 -1.82
N THR A 102 15.83 -9.54 -1.28
CA THR A 102 17.06 -8.85 -0.84
C THR A 102 17.42 -9.10 0.62
N LEU A 103 16.54 -9.80 1.35
CA LEU A 103 16.73 -10.08 2.77
C LEU A 103 17.53 -11.35 2.98
N SER A 104 18.45 -11.33 3.95
CA SER A 104 19.07 -12.54 4.47
C SER A 104 18.03 -13.39 5.23
N ARG A 105 18.37 -14.65 5.49
CA ARG A 105 17.51 -15.53 6.29
C ARG A 105 17.21 -14.94 7.67
N LYS A 106 18.22 -14.33 8.31
CA LYS A 106 18.05 -13.70 9.62
C LYS A 106 17.10 -12.51 9.54
N GLU A 107 17.28 -11.62 8.57
CA GLU A 107 16.42 -10.45 8.36
C GLU A 107 14.97 -10.86 8.06
N LEU A 108 14.77 -11.93 7.29
CA LEU A 108 13.45 -12.47 7.01
C LEU A 108 12.76 -12.98 8.30
N ILE A 109 13.48 -13.72 9.13
CA ILE A 109 12.96 -14.20 10.43
C ILE A 109 12.63 -13.02 11.34
N ASP A 110 13.50 -12.03 11.42
CA ASP A 110 13.30 -10.83 12.24
C ASP A 110 12.08 -10.04 11.76
N LEU A 111 11.89 -9.87 10.45
CA LEU A 111 10.73 -9.20 9.87
C LEU A 111 9.43 -9.94 10.21
N VAL A 112 9.38 -11.25 10.00
CA VAL A 112 8.18 -12.05 10.30
C VAL A 112 7.86 -12.04 11.80
N THR A 113 8.88 -12.12 12.64
CA THR A 113 8.73 -12.00 14.10
C THR A 113 8.17 -10.65 14.49
N TYR A 114 8.67 -9.57 13.90
CA TYR A 114 8.14 -8.21 14.11
C TYR A 114 6.68 -8.09 13.64
N LEU A 115 6.36 -8.55 12.45
CA LEU A 115 4.99 -8.48 11.92
C LEU A 115 3.99 -9.28 12.77
N ARG A 116 4.42 -10.34 13.42
CA ARG A 116 3.59 -11.18 14.29
C ARG A 116 3.52 -10.70 15.74
N SER A 117 4.25 -9.64 16.10
CA SER A 117 4.19 -9.09 17.46
C SER A 117 2.78 -8.63 17.82
N THR A 118 2.40 -8.81 19.07
CA THR A 118 1.07 -8.46 19.59
C THR A 118 0.98 -7.03 20.11
N SER A 119 2.12 -6.34 20.17
CA SER A 119 2.23 -4.94 20.58
C SER A 119 3.42 -4.30 19.91
N GLN A 120 3.47 -2.98 19.91
CA GLN A 120 4.64 -2.26 19.40
C GLN A 120 5.90 -2.65 20.19
N VAL A 121 6.95 -2.97 19.44
CA VAL A 121 8.27 -3.22 20.01
C VAL A 121 9.05 -1.90 20.15
N PRO A 122 10.09 -1.82 21.00
CA PRO A 122 10.94 -0.64 21.06
C PRO A 122 11.54 -0.32 19.69
N LEU A 123 11.33 0.92 19.22
CA LEU A 123 11.83 1.36 17.93
C LEU A 123 13.25 1.92 18.06
N PRO A 124 14.08 1.80 17.01
CA PRO A 124 15.37 2.50 16.99
C PRO A 124 15.16 4.01 17.20
N GLY A 125 15.91 4.60 18.13
CA GLY A 125 15.79 6.02 18.48
C GLY A 125 14.86 6.30 19.67
N GLY A 126 14.35 5.29 20.36
CA GLY A 126 13.67 5.43 21.65
C GLY A 126 12.21 5.91 21.57
N LYS A 127 11.55 5.68 20.47
CA LYS A 127 10.12 5.92 20.35
C LYS A 127 9.30 4.65 20.52
#